data_4cb9da3a3f1eb1b25ab9eef93b0a173b
#
_entry.id   4cb9da3a3f1eb1b25ab9eef93b0a173b
#
_cell.length_a   1.000
_cell.length_b   1.000
_cell.length_c   1.000
_cell.angle_alpha   90.00
_cell.angle_beta   90.00
_cell.angle_gamma   90.00
#
_symmetry.space_group_name_H-M   'P 1'
#
loop_
_entity.id
_entity.type
_entity.pdbx_description
1 polymer ?
#
loop_
_entity_poly.entity_id
_entity_poly.type
_entity_poly.pdbx_seq_one_letter_code
_entity_poly.pdbx_strand_id
1 'polypeptide(L)'
;MCSRKWFVRLGALLLSAALLALCALAADTTPLTDGMLEANSNRQAHPFSDAPVESQFTTEGFEKVGETQKLEVYLNRQEAALRIRNKTTGYLWGALPIGEAEGLNTAWRCYGNGLVSVECVNAEGAESRVSIGKDGKAEYEISDDGLLCSVDFPEQEIAFQVRASWADSRVTLELVDGSLTERGEGFFLKSMSFLPFLGSSYSDSVDGYILLPDGCGALIRYRKPANYS
;
A
#
# COMPACT_ATOMS: atom_id res chain seq x y z
N MET A 1 -69.31 -11.85 -24.48
CA MET A 1 -68.09 -10.97 -24.60
C MET A 1 -67.01 -11.22 -23.57
N CYS A 2 -66.99 -12.38 -22.86
CA CYS A 2 -66.05 -12.64 -21.77
C CYS A 2 -64.84 -13.55 -22.15
N SER A 3 -64.84 -14.21 -23.33
CA SER A 3 -63.81 -15.22 -23.63
C SER A 3 -62.49 -14.64 -24.18
N ARG A 4 -62.55 -13.46 -24.85
CA ARG A 4 -61.40 -12.90 -25.52
C ARG A 4 -60.31 -12.38 -24.55
N LYS A 5 -60.70 -11.85 -23.38
CA LYS A 5 -59.78 -11.35 -22.34
C LYS A 5 -59.06 -12.49 -21.63
N TRP A 6 -59.65 -13.66 -21.56
CA TRP A 6 -59.05 -14.83 -20.91
C TRP A 6 -57.92 -15.43 -21.76
N PHE A 7 -58.14 -15.55 -23.06
CA PHE A 7 -57.12 -16.02 -24.02
C PHE A 7 -55.88 -15.09 -24.08
N VAL A 8 -56.08 -13.77 -24.00
CA VAL A 8 -54.95 -12.80 -23.97
C VAL A 8 -54.15 -12.94 -22.69
N ARG A 9 -54.81 -13.15 -21.56
CA ARG A 9 -54.10 -13.36 -20.27
C ARG A 9 -53.37 -14.69 -20.20
N LEU A 10 -53.93 -15.74 -20.77
CA LEU A 10 -53.27 -17.05 -20.84
C LEU A 10 -52.06 -17.02 -21.76
N GLY A 11 -52.20 -16.34 -22.92
CA GLY A 11 -51.08 -16.13 -23.86
C GLY A 11 -49.95 -15.33 -23.27
N ALA A 12 -50.22 -14.26 -22.48
CA ALA A 12 -49.23 -13.48 -21.80
C ALA A 12 -48.48 -14.25 -20.70
N LEU A 13 -49.22 -15.13 -19.96
CA LEU A 13 -48.64 -16.00 -18.95
C LEU A 13 -47.71 -17.06 -19.55
N LEU A 14 -48.11 -17.65 -20.69
CA LEU A 14 -47.27 -18.61 -21.40
C LEU A 14 -46.03 -17.96 -22.03
N LEU A 15 -46.15 -16.74 -22.53
CA LEU A 15 -45.01 -15.99 -23.08
C LEU A 15 -44.01 -15.63 -21.99
N SER A 16 -44.49 -15.20 -20.82
CA SER A 16 -43.61 -14.87 -19.68
C SER A 16 -42.93 -16.12 -19.10
N ALA A 17 -43.63 -17.27 -19.05
CA ALA A 17 -43.02 -18.52 -18.62
C ALA A 17 -41.98 -19.04 -19.64
N ALA A 18 -42.22 -18.87 -20.93
CA ALA A 18 -41.26 -19.21 -21.97
C ALA A 18 -40.00 -18.30 -21.95
N LEU A 19 -40.17 -16.98 -21.70
CA LEU A 19 -39.04 -16.07 -21.52
C LEU A 19 -38.21 -16.43 -20.30
N LEU A 20 -38.83 -16.75 -19.17
CA LEU A 20 -38.15 -17.19 -17.94
C LEU A 20 -37.41 -18.52 -18.16
N ALA A 21 -37.97 -19.45 -18.89
CA ALA A 21 -37.31 -20.69 -19.26
C ALA A 21 -36.13 -20.49 -20.21
N LEU A 22 -36.21 -19.54 -21.17
CA LEU A 22 -35.09 -19.18 -22.03
C LEU A 22 -33.95 -18.49 -21.23
N CYS A 23 -34.30 -17.63 -20.26
CA CYS A 23 -33.26 -17.02 -19.39
C CYS A 23 -32.59 -18.06 -18.49
N ALA A 24 -33.31 -19.10 -18.05
CA ALA A 24 -32.72 -20.19 -17.28
C ALA A 24 -31.82 -21.12 -18.12
N LEU A 25 -32.11 -21.25 -19.43
CA LEU A 25 -31.26 -22.00 -20.37
C LEU A 25 -30.04 -21.23 -20.87
N ALA A 26 -30.06 -19.90 -20.75
CA ALA A 26 -28.94 -19.04 -21.15
C ALA A 26 -27.85 -18.87 -20.04
N ALA A 27 -28.13 -19.33 -18.84
CA ALA A 27 -27.08 -19.48 -17.84
C ALA A 27 -26.31 -20.76 -18.17
N ASP A 28 -25.23 -20.62 -18.94
CA ASP A 28 -24.29 -21.71 -19.17
C ASP A 28 -23.64 -22.05 -17.82
N THR A 29 -24.28 -22.95 -17.09
CA THR A 29 -23.82 -23.47 -15.80
C THR A 29 -22.86 -24.65 -15.99
N THR A 30 -22.23 -24.76 -17.16
CA THR A 30 -21.14 -25.73 -17.28
C THR A 30 -20.10 -25.38 -16.24
N PRO A 31 -19.84 -26.26 -15.26
CA PRO A 31 -18.78 -25.99 -14.31
C PRO A 31 -17.50 -25.81 -15.09
N LEU A 32 -16.74 -24.74 -14.75
CA LEU A 32 -15.41 -24.53 -15.32
C LEU A 32 -14.64 -25.83 -15.17
N THR A 33 -14.25 -26.44 -16.28
CA THR A 33 -13.44 -27.66 -16.24
C THR A 33 -12.05 -27.31 -15.67
N ASP A 34 -11.44 -28.28 -14.99
CA ASP A 34 -10.09 -28.09 -14.45
C ASP A 34 -9.11 -27.55 -15.50
N GLY A 35 -9.22 -27.98 -16.75
CA GLY A 35 -8.43 -27.45 -17.86
C GLY A 35 -8.69 -25.97 -18.20
N MET A 36 -9.91 -25.44 -17.96
CA MET A 36 -10.20 -24.01 -18.11
C MET A 36 -9.60 -23.19 -16.95
N LEU A 37 -9.47 -23.80 -15.78
CA LEU A 37 -8.79 -23.19 -14.64
C LEU A 37 -7.27 -23.23 -14.81
N GLU A 38 -6.73 -24.30 -15.39
CA GLU A 38 -5.29 -24.43 -15.68
C GLU A 38 -4.84 -23.50 -16.80
N ALA A 39 -5.66 -23.29 -17.84
CA ALA A 39 -5.33 -22.38 -18.95
C ALA A 39 -5.17 -20.92 -18.50
N ASN A 40 -5.71 -20.57 -17.34
CA ASN A 40 -5.54 -19.25 -16.73
C ASN A 40 -4.46 -19.34 -15.65
N SER A 41 -3.20 -19.30 -16.04
CA SER A 41 -2.04 -19.35 -15.13
C SER A 41 -2.07 -18.26 -14.04
N ASN A 42 -2.86 -17.21 -14.22
CA ASN A 42 -3.12 -16.19 -13.22
C ASN A 42 -4.09 -16.64 -12.12
N ARG A 43 -4.77 -17.78 -12.32
CA ARG A 43 -5.72 -18.37 -11.38
C ARG A 43 -5.20 -19.60 -10.66
N GLN A 44 -3.93 -19.92 -10.74
CA GLN A 44 -3.39 -20.90 -9.81
C GLN A 44 -3.68 -20.39 -8.39
N ALA A 45 -4.68 -21.00 -7.78
CA ALA A 45 -4.97 -20.78 -6.38
C ALA A 45 -3.73 -21.27 -5.62
N HIS A 46 -2.87 -20.36 -5.18
CA HIS A 46 -2.04 -20.68 -4.05
C HIS A 46 -3.03 -20.98 -2.91
N PRO A 47 -3.01 -22.16 -2.32
CA PRO A 47 -3.83 -22.41 -1.16
C PRO A 47 -3.51 -21.30 -0.16
N PHE A 48 -4.53 -20.66 0.39
CA PHE A 48 -4.34 -19.77 1.52
C PHE A 48 -3.68 -20.59 2.60
N SER A 49 -2.44 -20.28 2.91
CA SER A 49 -1.76 -20.88 4.05
C SER A 49 -2.21 -20.12 5.29
N ASP A 50 -2.80 -20.81 6.26
CA ASP A 50 -3.03 -20.25 7.59
C ASP A 50 -1.72 -20.12 8.40
N ALA A 51 -0.60 -20.55 7.83
CA ALA A 51 0.70 -20.40 8.45
C ALA A 51 1.06 -18.90 8.57
N PRO A 52 1.58 -18.47 9.71
CA PRO A 52 2.07 -17.10 9.86
C PRO A 52 3.11 -16.78 8.80
N VAL A 53 2.92 -15.68 8.08
CA VAL A 53 3.93 -15.20 7.13
C VAL A 53 5.10 -14.63 7.95
N GLU A 54 6.30 -15.13 7.72
CA GLU A 54 7.49 -14.59 8.36
C GLU A 54 7.80 -13.20 7.82
N SER A 55 8.16 -12.29 8.73
CA SER A 55 8.57 -10.95 8.33
C SER A 55 9.97 -10.97 7.74
N GLN A 56 10.19 -10.21 6.68
CA GLN A 56 11.51 -9.95 6.10
C GLN A 56 12.30 -8.89 6.86
N PHE A 57 11.69 -8.26 7.85
CA PHE A 57 12.26 -7.16 8.60
C PHE A 57 12.73 -7.64 9.98
N THR A 58 13.76 -6.98 10.50
CA THR A 58 14.25 -7.15 11.87
C THR A 58 14.08 -5.86 12.66
N THR A 59 14.29 -5.87 13.97
CA THR A 59 14.31 -4.65 14.79
C THR A 59 15.74 -4.14 15.04
N GLU A 60 16.74 -4.73 14.39
CA GLU A 60 18.12 -4.28 14.52
C GLU A 60 18.29 -2.84 14.01
N GLY A 61 18.99 -2.01 14.78
CA GLY A 61 19.15 -0.59 14.50
C GLY A 61 17.91 0.28 14.76
N PHE A 62 16.86 -0.29 15.35
CA PHE A 62 15.62 0.42 15.71
C PHE A 62 15.39 0.38 17.21
N GLU A 63 15.01 1.51 17.80
CA GLU A 63 14.55 1.61 19.16
C GLU A 63 13.02 1.50 19.26
N LYS A 64 12.51 0.84 20.28
CA LYS A 64 11.06 0.81 20.52
C LYS A 64 10.65 2.16 21.12
N VAL A 65 9.79 2.87 20.43
CA VAL A 65 9.31 4.21 20.78
C VAL A 65 7.85 4.25 21.21
N GLY A 66 7.10 3.17 20.95
CA GLY A 66 5.69 3.11 21.31
C GLY A 66 5.15 1.69 21.41
N GLU A 67 4.06 1.57 22.16
CA GLU A 67 3.38 0.30 22.34
C GLU A 67 1.88 0.52 22.61
N THR A 68 1.06 -0.34 22.01
CA THR A 68 -0.36 -0.49 22.34
C THR A 68 -0.64 -1.94 22.75
N GLN A 69 -1.89 -2.28 22.99
CA GLN A 69 -2.24 -3.68 23.22
C GLN A 69 -1.93 -4.57 22.00
N LYS A 70 -2.00 -4.02 20.79
CA LYS A 70 -1.88 -4.79 19.53
C LYS A 70 -0.63 -4.49 18.71
N LEU A 71 0.03 -3.37 18.96
CA LEU A 71 1.18 -2.90 18.18
C LEU A 71 2.39 -2.60 19.05
N GLU A 72 3.57 -2.74 18.45
CA GLU A 72 4.82 -2.12 18.88
C GLU A 72 5.34 -1.26 17.73
N VAL A 73 5.82 -0.06 18.08
CA VAL A 73 6.36 0.90 17.09
C VAL A 73 7.84 1.11 17.36
N TYR A 74 8.64 1.02 16.33
CA TYR A 74 10.07 1.13 16.36
C TYR A 74 10.54 2.24 15.44
N LEU A 75 11.54 3.02 15.87
CA LEU A 75 12.12 4.14 15.15
C LEU A 75 13.62 3.92 14.93
N ASN A 76 14.09 4.12 13.70
CA ASN A 76 15.49 4.39 13.42
C ASN A 76 15.64 5.90 13.24
N ARG A 77 16.35 6.55 14.17
CA ARG A 77 16.49 8.02 14.16
C ARG A 77 17.36 8.53 13.02
N GLN A 78 18.34 7.75 12.60
CA GLN A 78 19.27 8.18 11.55
C GLN A 78 18.58 8.23 10.19
N GLU A 79 17.73 7.25 9.91
CA GLU A 79 17.02 7.11 8.65
C GLU A 79 15.61 7.73 8.69
N ALA A 80 15.17 8.18 9.86
CA ALA A 80 13.78 8.57 10.13
C ALA A 80 12.78 7.48 9.69
N ALA A 81 13.11 6.23 9.95
CA ALA A 81 12.33 5.09 9.49
C ALA A 81 11.51 4.47 10.61
N LEU A 82 10.29 4.05 10.30
CA LEU A 82 9.42 3.34 11.24
C LEU A 82 9.30 1.87 10.86
N ARG A 83 9.23 1.01 11.89
CA ARG A 83 8.77 -0.38 11.82
C ARG A 83 7.66 -0.61 12.81
N ILE A 84 6.66 -1.39 12.40
CA ILE A 84 5.45 -1.60 13.17
C ILE A 84 5.24 -3.11 13.30
N ARG A 85 5.25 -3.63 14.54
CA ARG A 85 4.97 -5.03 14.81
C ARG A 85 3.52 -5.23 15.22
N ASN A 86 2.85 -6.16 14.58
CA ASN A 86 1.57 -6.66 15.05
C ASN A 86 1.83 -7.73 16.14
N LYS A 87 1.43 -7.46 17.37
CA LYS A 87 1.68 -8.36 18.52
C LYS A 87 0.87 -9.66 18.44
N THR A 88 -0.25 -9.65 17.71
CA THR A 88 -1.10 -10.84 17.56
C THR A 88 -0.47 -11.85 16.60
N THR A 89 0.06 -11.39 15.48
CA THR A 89 0.64 -12.24 14.44
C THR A 89 2.16 -12.35 14.52
N GLY A 90 2.82 -11.46 15.25
CA GLY A 90 4.27 -11.32 15.27
C GLY A 90 4.84 -10.62 14.03
N TYR A 91 4.03 -10.35 13.01
CA TYR A 91 4.50 -9.76 11.76
C TYR A 91 5.02 -8.34 11.97
N LEU A 92 6.22 -8.08 11.46
CA LEU A 92 6.88 -6.76 11.50
C LEU A 92 6.78 -6.10 10.13
N TRP A 93 6.08 -4.99 10.07
CA TRP A 93 5.98 -4.14 8.90
C TRP A 93 7.16 -3.19 8.81
N GLY A 94 7.71 -3.03 7.62
CA GLY A 94 8.80 -2.09 7.34
C GLY A 94 8.71 -1.55 5.93
N ALA A 95 9.66 -0.70 5.55
CA ALA A 95 9.71 -0.11 4.22
C ALA A 95 10.53 -0.98 3.25
N LEU A 96 11.86 -0.91 3.29
CA LEU A 96 12.72 -1.77 2.47
C LEU A 96 13.31 -2.89 3.31
N PRO A 97 13.30 -4.15 2.81
CA PRO A 97 14.07 -5.23 3.41
C PRO A 97 15.57 -4.88 3.44
N ILE A 98 16.24 -5.27 4.52
CA ILE A 98 17.68 -5.06 4.68
C ILE A 98 18.43 -5.84 3.59
N GLY A 99 19.40 -5.17 2.92
CA GLY A 99 20.24 -5.77 1.89
C GLY A 99 19.72 -5.65 0.46
N GLU A 100 18.44 -5.36 0.25
CA GLU A 100 17.86 -5.28 -1.11
C GLU A 100 17.89 -3.87 -1.71
N ALA A 101 18.15 -2.85 -0.90
CA ALA A 101 18.34 -1.48 -1.37
C ALA A 101 19.56 -1.32 -2.30
N GLU A 102 20.53 -2.24 -2.26
CA GLU A 102 21.74 -2.17 -3.07
C GLU A 102 21.48 -2.23 -4.58
N GLY A 103 20.43 -2.93 -5.01
CA GLY A 103 20.01 -3.01 -6.41
C GLY A 103 19.19 -1.82 -6.90
N LEU A 104 18.75 -0.92 -6.01
CA LEU A 104 17.93 0.21 -6.37
C LEU A 104 18.79 1.39 -6.83
N ASN A 105 18.32 2.10 -7.85
CA ASN A 105 18.92 3.38 -8.24
C ASN A 105 18.72 4.44 -7.14
N THR A 106 19.47 5.54 -7.22
CA THR A 106 19.47 6.59 -6.20
C THR A 106 18.08 7.17 -5.94
N ALA A 107 17.26 7.35 -6.99
CA ALA A 107 15.92 7.90 -6.86
C ALA A 107 15.01 6.97 -6.02
N TRP A 108 15.04 5.66 -6.28
CA TRP A 108 14.27 4.70 -5.51
C TRP A 108 14.79 4.51 -4.09
N ARG A 109 16.09 4.64 -3.85
CA ARG A 109 16.66 4.62 -2.50
C ARG A 109 16.14 5.76 -1.63
N CYS A 110 15.91 6.95 -2.22
CA CYS A 110 15.33 8.07 -1.48
C CYS A 110 13.90 7.77 -0.99
N TYR A 111 13.16 6.90 -1.68
CA TYR A 111 11.86 6.44 -1.20
C TYR A 111 11.96 5.31 -0.16
N GLY A 112 13.10 4.61 -0.12
CA GLY A 112 13.18 3.30 0.50
C GLY A 112 13.05 3.27 2.01
N ASN A 113 13.76 4.16 2.66
CA ASN A 113 13.81 4.17 4.11
C ASN A 113 13.45 5.57 4.59
N GLY A 114 12.34 5.76 5.14
CA GLY A 114 12.02 7.04 5.73
C GLY A 114 10.54 7.20 5.99
N LEU A 115 10.28 7.98 7.01
CA LEU A 115 8.93 8.40 7.37
C LEU A 115 8.31 9.21 6.22
N VAL A 116 9.12 10.04 5.59
CA VAL A 116 8.71 10.93 4.50
C VAL A 116 9.80 11.02 3.44
N SER A 117 9.39 10.95 2.18
CA SER A 117 10.18 11.31 1.02
C SER A 117 9.56 12.54 0.36
N VAL A 118 10.38 13.46 -0.10
CA VAL A 118 9.95 14.75 -0.64
C VAL A 118 10.46 14.91 -2.07
N GLU A 119 9.58 15.34 -2.97
CA GLU A 119 9.96 15.83 -4.29
C GLU A 119 9.94 17.35 -4.29
N CYS A 120 11.03 17.93 -4.74
CA CYS A 120 11.20 19.37 -4.91
C CYS A 120 11.40 19.70 -6.39
N VAL A 121 11.03 20.91 -6.77
CA VAL A 121 11.34 21.49 -8.07
C VAL A 121 12.14 22.78 -7.85
N ASN A 122 13.21 22.96 -8.60
CA ASN A 122 13.99 24.20 -8.52
C ASN A 122 13.42 25.29 -9.44
N ALA A 123 13.97 26.49 -9.37
CA ALA A 123 13.52 27.65 -10.16
C ALA A 123 13.61 27.42 -11.69
N GLU A 124 14.50 26.54 -12.15
CA GLU A 124 14.65 26.15 -13.55
C GLU A 124 13.69 25.02 -13.97
N GLY A 125 12.88 24.51 -13.05
CA GLY A 125 11.93 23.42 -13.30
C GLY A 125 12.54 22.01 -13.21
N ALA A 126 13.79 21.88 -12.74
CA ALA A 126 14.39 20.58 -12.52
C ALA A 126 13.89 19.93 -11.21
N GLU A 127 13.49 18.67 -11.33
CA GLU A 127 12.96 17.90 -10.20
C GLU A 127 14.07 17.16 -9.47
N SER A 128 13.99 17.13 -8.15
CA SER A 128 14.86 16.35 -7.28
C SER A 128 14.07 15.68 -6.17
N ARG A 129 14.58 14.53 -5.70
CA ARG A 129 14.03 13.81 -4.55
C ARG A 129 15.02 13.85 -3.41
N VAL A 130 14.50 14.18 -2.25
CA VAL A 130 15.28 14.28 -1.02
C VAL A 130 14.68 13.40 0.07
N SER A 131 15.53 12.86 0.90
CA SER A 131 15.16 12.01 2.03
C SER A 131 15.82 12.50 3.31
N ILE A 132 15.17 12.27 4.45
CA ILE A 132 15.64 12.75 5.74
C ILE A 132 17.03 12.18 6.06
N GLY A 133 17.22 10.87 5.89
CA GLY A 133 18.48 10.22 6.27
C GLY A 133 19.71 10.66 5.46
N LYS A 134 19.51 11.25 4.27
CA LYS A 134 20.61 11.68 3.39
C LYS A 134 20.73 13.19 3.28
N ASP A 135 19.62 13.86 3.04
CA ASP A 135 19.62 15.27 2.61
C ASP A 135 19.07 16.20 3.70
N GLY A 136 18.40 15.63 4.70
CA GLY A 136 17.69 16.36 5.75
C GLY A 136 18.22 16.11 7.15
N LYS A 137 17.62 16.82 8.09
CA LYS A 137 17.79 16.63 9.53
C LYS A 137 16.43 16.36 10.14
N ALA A 138 16.38 15.52 11.16
CA ALA A 138 15.16 15.25 11.91
C ALA A 138 15.41 15.32 13.41
N GLU A 139 14.50 15.97 14.11
CA GLU A 139 14.41 15.99 15.56
C GLU A 139 13.12 15.31 16.00
N TYR A 140 13.15 14.60 17.12
CA TYR A 140 12.05 13.76 17.57
C TYR A 140 11.63 14.10 18.99
N GLU A 141 10.35 14.37 19.17
CA GLU A 141 9.70 14.42 20.46
C GLU A 141 8.79 13.20 20.57
N ILE A 142 9.07 12.32 21.56
CA ILE A 142 8.36 11.05 21.72
C ILE A 142 7.46 11.14 22.94
N SER A 143 6.20 10.70 22.79
CA SER A 143 5.21 10.55 23.85
C SER A 143 4.70 9.10 23.92
N ASP A 144 3.86 8.78 24.90
CA ASP A 144 3.31 7.43 25.07
C ASP A 144 2.45 6.99 23.89
N ASP A 145 1.80 7.93 23.20
CA ASP A 145 0.83 7.69 22.14
C ASP A 145 1.27 8.17 20.75
N GLY A 146 2.51 8.68 20.63
CA GLY A 146 2.99 9.19 19.36
C GLY A 146 4.40 9.75 19.38
N LEU A 147 4.81 10.24 18.22
CA LEU A 147 6.01 11.04 18.05
C LEU A 147 5.74 12.24 17.14
N LEU A 148 6.42 13.34 17.41
CA LEU A 148 6.52 14.48 16.51
C LEU A 148 7.91 14.46 15.90
N CYS A 149 7.99 14.45 14.57
CA CYS A 149 9.22 14.54 13.80
C CYS A 149 9.29 15.91 13.15
N SER A 150 10.22 16.73 13.58
CA SER A 150 10.54 18.03 12.96
C SER A 150 11.63 17.81 11.92
N VAL A 151 11.31 18.09 10.67
CA VAL A 151 12.15 17.84 9.51
C VAL A 151 12.65 19.16 8.93
N ASP A 152 13.93 19.23 8.61
CA ASP A 152 14.56 20.35 7.93
C ASP A 152 15.45 19.84 6.78
N PHE A 153 15.22 20.36 5.58
CA PHE A 153 16.07 20.20 4.40
C PHE A 153 16.80 21.51 4.13
N PRO A 154 18.02 21.67 4.69
CA PRO A 154 18.70 22.97 4.66
C PRO A 154 19.03 23.47 3.26
N GLU A 155 19.41 22.56 2.33
CA GLU A 155 19.76 22.92 0.96
C GLU A 155 18.53 23.34 0.14
N GLN A 156 17.37 22.75 0.42
CA GLN A 156 16.12 23.09 -0.24
C GLN A 156 15.36 24.22 0.47
N GLU A 157 15.82 24.60 1.66
CA GLU A 157 15.18 25.61 2.53
C GLU A 157 13.70 25.27 2.86
N ILE A 158 13.39 23.95 2.94
CA ILE A 158 12.06 23.41 3.23
C ILE A 158 12.10 22.77 4.62
N ALA A 159 11.12 23.12 5.47
CA ALA A 159 10.96 22.47 6.77
C ALA A 159 9.47 22.21 7.04
N PHE A 160 9.20 21.17 7.80
CA PHE A 160 7.84 20.78 8.21
C PHE A 160 7.87 19.84 9.41
N GLN A 161 6.70 19.58 9.98
CA GLN A 161 6.54 18.60 11.04
C GLN A 161 5.59 17.50 10.63
N VAL A 162 5.96 16.26 10.97
CA VAL A 162 5.11 15.09 10.80
C VAL A 162 4.83 14.49 12.18
N ARG A 163 3.55 14.26 12.46
CA ARG A 163 3.12 13.53 13.64
C ARG A 163 2.81 12.09 13.25
N ALA A 164 3.40 11.15 13.98
CA ALA A 164 2.95 9.76 13.99
C ALA A 164 2.27 9.48 15.33
N SER A 165 1.05 8.98 15.31
CA SER A 165 0.30 8.59 16.51
C SER A 165 -0.14 7.14 16.41
N TRP A 166 -0.22 6.46 17.55
CA TRP A 166 -0.63 5.06 17.63
C TRP A 166 -1.69 4.86 18.70
N ALA A 167 -2.73 4.13 18.31
CA ALA A 167 -3.83 3.78 19.19
C ALA A 167 -4.41 2.43 18.78
N ASP A 168 -4.64 1.53 19.71
CA ASP A 168 -5.16 0.18 19.50
C ASP A 168 -4.37 -0.58 18.41
N SER A 169 -4.91 -0.70 17.21
CA SER A 169 -4.31 -1.41 16.06
C SER A 169 -3.96 -0.48 14.89
N ARG A 170 -3.87 0.82 15.14
CA ARG A 170 -3.67 1.84 14.09
C ARG A 170 -2.43 2.68 14.38
N VAL A 171 -1.68 2.95 13.33
CA VAL A 171 -0.70 4.05 13.29
C VAL A 171 -1.20 5.06 12.27
N THR A 172 -1.23 6.32 12.65
CA THR A 172 -1.66 7.45 11.81
C THR A 172 -0.49 8.38 11.61
N LEU A 173 -0.30 8.82 10.38
CA LEU A 173 0.70 9.82 10.00
C LEU A 173 -0.01 11.04 9.46
N GLU A 174 0.39 12.20 9.90
CA GLU A 174 -0.17 13.48 9.45
C GLU A 174 0.91 14.55 9.33
N LEU A 175 0.80 15.38 8.31
CA LEU A 175 1.53 16.65 8.25
C LEU A 175 0.87 17.60 9.26
N VAL A 176 1.66 18.16 10.17
CA VAL A 176 1.13 19.11 11.14
C VAL A 176 0.71 20.38 10.41
N ASP A 177 -0.54 20.79 10.60
CA ASP A 177 -1.10 21.96 9.93
C ASP A 177 -0.28 23.23 10.25
N GLY A 178 -0.01 24.02 9.21
CA GLY A 178 0.78 25.26 9.33
C GLY A 178 2.28 25.04 9.60
N SER A 179 2.78 23.81 9.68
CA SER A 179 4.21 23.55 9.94
C SER A 179 5.09 23.64 8.71
N LEU A 180 4.51 23.49 7.50
CA LEU A 180 5.27 23.58 6.26
C LEU A 180 5.77 25.00 6.02
N THR A 181 7.06 25.12 5.80
CA THR A 181 7.74 26.38 5.44
C THR A 181 8.66 26.16 4.24
N GLU A 182 8.57 27.06 3.28
CA GLU A 182 9.48 27.21 2.16
C GLU A 182 10.17 28.57 2.34
N ARG A 183 11.45 28.56 2.76
CA ARG A 183 12.14 29.77 3.23
C ARG A 183 12.89 30.52 2.13
N GLY A 184 13.14 29.83 1.01
CA GLY A 184 13.88 30.34 -0.12
C GLY A 184 13.06 30.46 -1.41
N GLU A 185 13.71 30.98 -2.44
CA GLU A 185 13.15 31.06 -3.79
C GLU A 185 13.78 30.03 -4.74
N GLY A 186 14.72 29.22 -4.24
CA GLY A 186 15.50 28.27 -5.04
C GLY A 186 14.80 26.94 -5.28
N PHE A 187 13.96 26.51 -4.33
CA PHE A 187 13.24 25.24 -4.39
C PHE A 187 11.82 25.39 -3.88
N PHE A 188 10.93 24.62 -4.51
CA PHE A 188 9.53 24.53 -4.12
C PHE A 188 9.16 23.07 -3.87
N LEU A 189 8.31 22.83 -2.89
CA LEU A 189 7.76 21.52 -2.61
C LEU A 189 6.80 21.11 -3.72
N LYS A 190 7.07 19.98 -4.36
CA LYS A 190 6.18 19.39 -5.38
C LYS A 190 5.24 18.33 -4.78
N SER A 191 5.81 17.42 -4.02
CA SER A 191 5.02 16.35 -3.39
C SER A 191 5.70 15.79 -2.15
N MET A 192 4.89 15.18 -1.27
CA MET A 192 5.33 14.38 -0.13
C MET A 192 4.76 12.98 -0.22
N SER A 193 5.57 11.98 0.09
CA SER A 193 5.14 10.59 0.21
C SER A 193 5.44 10.08 1.62
N PHE A 194 4.40 9.66 2.33
CA PHE A 194 4.52 9.09 3.68
C PHE A 194 4.71 7.58 3.60
N LEU A 195 5.73 7.04 4.27
CA LEU A 195 6.08 5.62 4.30
C LEU A 195 5.93 4.95 2.93
N PRO A 196 6.56 5.47 1.86
CA PRO A 196 6.24 5.12 0.47
C PRO A 196 6.37 3.64 0.14
N PHE A 197 7.22 2.91 0.88
CA PHE A 197 7.43 1.48 0.70
C PHE A 197 6.97 0.62 1.89
N LEU A 198 6.11 1.16 2.75
CA LEU A 198 5.60 0.36 3.87
C LEU A 198 4.89 -0.90 3.35
N GLY A 199 5.33 -2.06 3.81
CA GLY A 199 4.79 -3.35 3.39
C GLY A 199 5.32 -3.84 2.05
N SER A 200 6.33 -3.19 1.47
CA SER A 200 6.97 -3.68 0.25
C SER A 200 7.67 -5.01 0.49
N SER A 201 7.72 -5.82 -0.55
CA SER A 201 8.50 -7.05 -0.60
C SER A 201 9.29 -7.08 -1.90
N TYR A 202 10.39 -7.84 -1.92
CA TYR A 202 11.16 -8.00 -3.12
C TYR A 202 10.66 -9.21 -3.91
N SER A 203 10.20 -8.95 -5.14
CA SER A 203 9.79 -10.00 -6.06
C SER A 203 8.71 -10.94 -5.49
N ASP A 204 9.05 -12.21 -5.31
CA ASP A 204 8.24 -13.29 -4.76
C ASP A 204 8.74 -13.81 -3.41
N SER A 205 9.50 -12.99 -2.69
CA SER A 205 10.07 -13.35 -1.39
C SER A 205 9.02 -13.57 -0.29
N VAL A 206 7.83 -13.01 -0.47
CA VAL A 206 6.64 -13.32 0.34
C VAL A 206 5.46 -13.62 -0.57
N ASP A 207 4.60 -14.53 -0.14
CA ASP A 207 3.33 -14.77 -0.81
C ASP A 207 2.40 -13.58 -0.59
N GLY A 208 1.84 -13.06 -1.68
CA GLY A 208 0.95 -11.93 -1.57
C GLY A 208 0.41 -11.41 -2.89
N TYR A 209 -0.43 -10.41 -2.77
CA TYR A 209 -1.00 -9.72 -3.91
C TYR A 209 -1.39 -8.28 -3.56
N ILE A 210 -1.50 -7.46 -4.59
CA ILE A 210 -2.03 -6.10 -4.52
C ILE A 210 -3.35 -6.07 -5.28
N LEU A 211 -4.41 -5.61 -4.64
CA LEU A 211 -5.68 -5.32 -5.29
C LEU A 211 -5.70 -3.84 -5.67
N LEU A 212 -5.78 -3.58 -6.96
CA LEU A 212 -5.97 -2.22 -7.49
C LEU A 212 -7.46 -2.02 -7.80
N PRO A 213 -8.13 -1.05 -7.18
CA PRO A 213 -9.51 -0.71 -7.48
C PRO A 213 -9.59 0.18 -8.74
N ASP A 214 -9.21 -0.38 -9.89
CA ASP A 214 -9.26 0.31 -11.19
C ASP A 214 -10.30 -0.36 -12.08
N GLY A 215 -11.39 0.35 -12.36
CA GLY A 215 -12.51 -0.19 -13.14
C GLY A 215 -13.06 -1.49 -12.55
N CYS A 216 -12.86 -2.60 -13.26
CA CYS A 216 -13.25 -3.93 -12.79
C CYS A 216 -12.35 -4.49 -11.66
N GLY A 217 -11.33 -3.75 -11.28
CA GLY A 217 -10.30 -4.18 -10.34
C GLY A 217 -9.22 -5.04 -11.00
N ALA A 218 -7.99 -4.90 -10.54
CA ALA A 218 -6.87 -5.73 -10.94
C ALA A 218 -6.20 -6.37 -9.73
N LEU A 219 -5.89 -7.67 -9.83
CA LEU A 219 -5.14 -8.40 -8.83
C LEU A 219 -3.73 -8.64 -9.33
N ILE A 220 -2.75 -7.99 -8.69
CA ILE A 220 -1.33 -8.15 -9.01
C ILE A 220 -0.72 -9.08 -7.96
N ARG A 221 -0.28 -10.26 -8.36
CA ARG A 221 0.43 -11.20 -7.48
C ARG A 221 1.91 -10.87 -7.43
N TYR A 222 2.53 -11.07 -6.29
CA TYR A 222 3.98 -11.00 -6.15
C TYR A 222 4.61 -12.15 -6.94
N ARG A 223 5.52 -11.81 -7.86
CA ARG A 223 6.19 -12.78 -8.75
C ARG A 223 7.60 -12.31 -9.05
N LYS A 224 8.46 -13.27 -9.40
CA LYS A 224 9.72 -12.91 -10.04
C LYS A 224 9.46 -12.10 -11.30
N PRO A 225 10.23 -11.04 -11.56
CA PRO A 225 10.13 -10.31 -12.79
C PRO A 225 10.27 -11.29 -13.97
N ALA A 226 9.25 -11.37 -14.83
CA ALA A 226 9.39 -12.09 -16.08
C ALA A 226 10.23 -11.24 -17.02
N ASN A 227 11.32 -11.79 -17.51
CA ASN A 227 12.03 -11.17 -18.63
C ASN A 227 11.13 -11.30 -19.85
N TYR A 228 10.44 -10.23 -20.19
CA TYR A 228 9.79 -10.12 -21.49
C TYR A 228 10.91 -9.84 -22.52
N SER A 229 11.30 -10.87 -23.25
CA SER A 229 12.17 -10.78 -24.42
C SER A 229 11.36 -10.41 -25.64
#